data_37a35342bacdaab27bad4b5ad6df28e6
#
_entry.id   37a35342bacdaab27bad4b5ad6df28e6
#
_cell.length_a   1.000
_cell.length_b   1.000
_cell.length_c   1.000
_cell.angle_alpha   90.00
_cell.angle_beta   90.00
_cell.angle_gamma   90.00
#
_symmetry.space_group_name_H-M   'P 1'
#
loop_
_entity.id
_entity.type
_entity.pdbx_description
1 polymer ?
#
loop_
_entity_poly.entity_id
_entity_poly.type
_entity_poly.pdbx_seq_one_letter_code
_entity_poly.pdbx_strand_id
1 'polypeptide(L)'
;MKRFIFRNNTVEFFFSNKDTQYSGYDDISLIPNDADEFIWFYQVPIKEDPNQLVAETESYIDELGLVLSSVPSDKRFIIFTLSNLYCLQFTGSDFRLKESINNYNQKIFSLEQEHQNIKVLDLDEFLADYPSLMWIDWKYFFISQQIFNPRLAPPFKKWFNRKIEEIDQKRKKCLVLDLDNTLWGGVLGEDGIDGIKIGGDYPGKAFLFFQKALVELSKNGIILTICSKNNERDVMELWKDNPFMALKKEDIAAYRINWNNKADNIVALSKELNIGLDSMVFIDDNPTERELIRQALPMVETPEFPKEPYELPAFFKILLDSYFRVYSVTNEDKKKTEQYKANAARAKERSHFTDMASFLRSLQMKLRIEPLNDFNLPRIAQMTQKTNQFNLTTKRYTDADIMNLHQEGCQIWCISVEDIYADYGFTALII
;
A
#
# COMPACT_ATOMS: atom_id res chain seq x y z
N MET A 1 9.29 -20.05 0.32
CA MET A 1 8.48 -19.78 -0.88
C MET A 1 9.37 -20.06 -2.08
N LYS A 2 9.03 -21.12 -2.81
CA LYS A 2 9.75 -21.54 -4.00
C LYS A 2 9.32 -20.66 -5.19
N ARG A 3 10.29 -20.13 -5.89
CA ARG A 3 10.08 -19.19 -6.99
C ARG A 3 10.67 -19.73 -8.28
N PHE A 4 9.93 -19.62 -9.38
CA PHE A 4 10.42 -19.96 -10.71
C PHE A 4 10.39 -18.73 -11.62
N ILE A 5 11.49 -18.48 -12.33
CA ILE A 5 11.67 -17.27 -13.16
C ILE A 5 11.88 -17.66 -14.62
N PHE A 6 10.93 -17.26 -15.46
CA PHE A 6 11.10 -17.27 -16.91
C PHE A 6 11.92 -16.06 -17.33
N ARG A 7 12.88 -16.23 -18.20
CA ARG A 7 13.85 -15.21 -18.54
C ARG A 7 14.40 -15.35 -19.95
N ASN A 8 14.76 -14.21 -20.55
CA ASN A 8 15.52 -14.15 -21.79
C ASN A 8 16.96 -13.60 -21.60
N ASN A 9 17.35 -13.30 -20.37
CA ASN A 9 18.67 -12.76 -20.05
C ASN A 9 19.13 -13.17 -18.64
N THR A 10 20.40 -12.85 -18.29
CA THR A 10 20.98 -13.16 -16.99
C THR A 10 20.41 -12.28 -15.91
N VAL A 11 19.66 -12.86 -14.95
CA VAL A 11 18.97 -12.15 -13.85
C VAL A 11 19.21 -12.76 -12.47
N GLU A 12 20.04 -13.79 -12.35
CA GLU A 12 20.30 -14.52 -11.11
C GLU A 12 20.77 -13.62 -9.98
N PHE A 13 21.56 -12.61 -10.30
CA PHE A 13 22.05 -11.63 -9.30
C PHE A 13 20.94 -10.73 -8.75
N PHE A 14 19.83 -10.56 -9.47
CA PHE A 14 18.65 -9.84 -8.99
C PHE A 14 17.83 -10.66 -8.00
N PHE A 15 17.70 -11.97 -8.26
CA PHE A 15 16.77 -12.83 -7.52
C PHE A 15 17.46 -13.92 -6.70
N SER A 16 18.77 -13.80 -6.44
CA SER A 16 19.53 -14.83 -5.71
C SER A 16 18.91 -15.18 -4.36
N ASN A 17 18.21 -16.32 -4.31
CA ASN A 17 17.70 -16.98 -3.11
C ASN A 17 17.86 -18.49 -3.31
N LYS A 18 18.03 -19.26 -2.20
CA LYS A 18 18.21 -20.72 -2.24
C LYS A 18 17.00 -21.45 -2.88
N ASP A 19 15.82 -20.88 -2.81
CA ASP A 19 14.57 -21.45 -3.28
C ASP A 19 14.15 -20.88 -4.66
N THR A 20 15.06 -20.23 -5.40
CA THR A 20 14.78 -19.68 -6.72
C THR A 20 15.36 -20.58 -7.81
N GLN A 21 14.50 -20.98 -8.74
CA GLN A 21 14.84 -21.72 -9.96
C GLN A 21 14.62 -20.84 -11.19
N TYR A 22 15.30 -21.13 -12.28
CA TYR A 22 15.27 -20.34 -13.50
C TYR A 22 15.01 -21.25 -14.71
N SER A 23 14.28 -20.74 -15.70
CA SER A 23 14.22 -21.36 -17.02
C SER A 23 15.57 -21.30 -17.73
N GLY A 24 15.75 -22.03 -18.81
CA GLY A 24 16.73 -21.67 -19.84
C GLY A 24 16.45 -20.25 -20.39
N TYR A 25 17.39 -19.71 -21.17
CA TYR A 25 17.13 -18.43 -21.87
C TYR A 25 16.13 -18.69 -22.99
N ASP A 26 15.07 -17.89 -23.06
CA ASP A 26 13.97 -18.02 -24.03
C ASP A 26 13.32 -19.43 -24.03
N ASP A 27 13.39 -20.14 -22.90
CA ASP A 27 12.86 -21.48 -22.75
C ASP A 27 11.63 -21.49 -21.85
N ILE A 28 10.47 -21.73 -22.44
CA ILE A 28 9.16 -21.83 -21.77
C ILE A 28 8.66 -23.28 -21.65
N SER A 29 9.48 -24.28 -22.02
CA SER A 29 9.07 -25.68 -22.09
C SER A 29 8.87 -26.34 -20.73
N LEU A 30 9.57 -25.87 -19.69
CA LEU A 30 9.52 -26.41 -18.34
C LEU A 30 8.74 -25.52 -17.38
N ILE A 31 7.67 -26.07 -16.81
CA ILE A 31 6.88 -25.42 -15.76
C ILE A 31 6.88 -26.34 -14.53
N PRO A 32 7.61 -25.97 -13.44
CA PRO A 32 7.67 -26.81 -12.26
C PRO A 32 6.35 -26.77 -11.47
N ASN A 33 5.87 -27.94 -11.06
CA ASN A 33 4.63 -28.08 -10.30
C ASN A 33 4.76 -27.64 -8.81
N ASP A 34 5.99 -27.55 -8.31
CA ASP A 34 6.27 -27.26 -6.89
C ASP A 34 6.64 -25.81 -6.62
N ALA A 35 6.53 -24.93 -7.61
CA ALA A 35 6.71 -23.49 -7.43
C ALA A 35 5.48 -22.86 -6.74
N ASP A 36 5.74 -21.97 -5.81
CA ASP A 36 4.71 -21.18 -5.12
C ASP A 36 4.39 -19.87 -5.85
N GLU A 37 5.38 -19.35 -6.59
CA GLU A 37 5.32 -18.06 -7.29
C GLU A 37 6.10 -18.18 -8.61
N PHE A 38 5.54 -17.62 -9.67
CA PHE A 38 6.16 -17.50 -10.98
C PHE A 38 6.49 -16.04 -11.29
N ILE A 39 7.62 -15.83 -11.99
CA ILE A 39 8.03 -14.50 -12.45
C ILE A 39 8.33 -14.59 -13.93
N TRP A 40 7.77 -13.67 -14.71
CA TRP A 40 8.12 -13.42 -16.09
C TRP A 40 9.01 -12.18 -16.17
N PHE A 41 10.31 -12.41 -16.36
CA PHE A 41 11.29 -11.34 -16.48
C PHE A 41 11.95 -11.38 -17.86
N TYR A 42 11.21 -10.97 -18.84
CA TYR A 42 11.70 -10.75 -20.19
C TYR A 42 12.02 -9.27 -20.37
N GLN A 43 13.03 -8.95 -21.17
CA GLN A 43 13.38 -7.58 -21.55
C GLN A 43 13.75 -7.50 -23.01
N VAL A 44 13.63 -6.31 -23.59
CA VAL A 44 14.03 -6.05 -24.97
C VAL A 44 15.50 -6.43 -25.12
N PRO A 45 15.86 -7.31 -26.05
CA PRO A 45 17.24 -7.74 -26.24
C PRO A 45 18.08 -6.60 -26.86
N ILE A 46 19.40 -6.73 -26.81
CA ILE A 46 20.30 -5.81 -27.46
C ILE A 46 20.73 -6.40 -28.80
N LYS A 47 20.29 -5.78 -29.90
CA LYS A 47 20.61 -6.20 -31.28
C LYS A 47 20.87 -4.99 -32.16
N GLU A 48 21.62 -5.21 -33.23
CA GLU A 48 21.97 -4.18 -34.20
C GLU A 48 20.85 -3.94 -35.23
N ASP A 49 19.99 -4.96 -35.49
CA ASP A 49 18.89 -4.85 -36.45
C ASP A 49 17.57 -4.48 -35.74
N PRO A 50 17.06 -3.26 -35.96
CA PRO A 50 15.79 -2.83 -35.36
C PRO A 50 14.59 -3.69 -35.76
N ASN A 51 14.59 -4.33 -36.95
CA ASN A 51 13.46 -5.16 -37.37
C ASN A 51 13.41 -6.46 -36.57
N GLN A 52 14.57 -7.06 -36.30
CA GLN A 52 14.65 -8.25 -35.43
C GLN A 52 14.22 -7.90 -34.01
N LEU A 53 14.63 -6.75 -33.49
CA LEU A 53 14.21 -6.25 -32.17
C LEU A 53 12.68 -6.14 -32.05
N VAL A 54 12.04 -5.54 -33.04
CA VAL A 54 10.58 -5.38 -33.05
C VAL A 54 9.89 -6.75 -33.10
N ALA A 55 10.27 -7.61 -34.03
CA ALA A 55 9.66 -8.94 -34.21
C ALA A 55 9.78 -9.80 -32.94
N GLU A 56 10.95 -9.81 -32.30
CA GLU A 56 11.20 -10.57 -31.07
C GLU A 56 10.42 -9.96 -29.88
N THR A 57 10.34 -8.65 -29.78
CA THR A 57 9.53 -7.99 -28.74
C THR A 57 8.03 -8.32 -28.88
N GLU A 58 7.55 -8.44 -30.11
CA GLU A 58 6.15 -8.79 -30.40
C GLU A 58 5.84 -10.26 -30.09
N SER A 59 6.81 -11.19 -30.21
CA SER A 59 6.57 -12.61 -29.88
C SER A 59 6.37 -12.85 -28.37
N TYR A 60 6.92 -12.02 -27.49
CA TYR A 60 6.89 -12.26 -26.05
C TYR A 60 5.49 -12.31 -25.45
N ILE A 61 4.51 -11.64 -26.05
CA ILE A 61 3.13 -11.71 -25.55
C ILE A 61 2.47 -13.05 -25.85
N ASP A 62 2.78 -13.65 -26.99
CA ASP A 62 2.24 -14.95 -27.37
C ASP A 62 2.90 -16.06 -26.52
N GLU A 63 4.20 -15.98 -26.28
CA GLU A 63 4.95 -16.86 -25.39
C GLU A 63 4.42 -16.78 -23.95
N LEU A 64 4.19 -15.56 -23.44
CA LEU A 64 3.57 -15.35 -22.13
C LEU A 64 2.17 -15.98 -22.06
N GLY A 65 1.38 -15.86 -23.11
CA GLY A 65 0.05 -16.48 -23.20
C GLY A 65 0.10 -18.01 -23.09
N LEU A 66 1.08 -18.65 -23.72
CA LEU A 66 1.31 -20.11 -23.60
C LEU A 66 1.67 -20.49 -22.16
N VAL A 67 2.57 -19.75 -21.52
CA VAL A 67 2.95 -20.00 -20.12
C VAL A 67 1.77 -19.83 -19.18
N LEU A 68 1.02 -18.73 -19.29
CA LEU A 68 -0.15 -18.45 -18.45
C LEU A 68 -1.24 -19.53 -18.58
N SER A 69 -1.42 -20.13 -19.77
CA SER A 69 -2.37 -21.22 -19.97
C SER A 69 -1.98 -22.51 -19.24
N SER A 70 -0.72 -22.64 -18.88
CA SER A 70 -0.14 -23.86 -18.29
C SER A 70 0.18 -23.73 -16.80
N VAL A 71 0.23 -22.50 -16.27
CA VAL A 71 0.45 -22.22 -14.83
C VAL A 71 -0.87 -22.27 -14.08
N PRO A 72 -0.96 -22.94 -12.90
CA PRO A 72 -2.18 -22.97 -12.10
C PRO A 72 -2.63 -21.56 -11.66
N SER A 73 -3.92 -21.28 -11.79
CA SER A 73 -4.51 -19.95 -11.50
C SER A 73 -4.51 -19.58 -10.00
N ASP A 74 -4.25 -20.52 -9.10
CA ASP A 74 -4.08 -20.29 -7.67
C ASP A 74 -2.67 -19.81 -7.29
N LYS A 75 -1.71 -19.86 -8.24
CA LYS A 75 -0.33 -19.40 -8.03
C LYS A 75 -0.16 -17.95 -8.42
N ARG A 76 0.59 -17.20 -7.60
CA ARG A 76 0.96 -15.82 -7.93
C ARG A 76 1.89 -15.78 -9.14
N PHE A 77 1.57 -14.93 -10.10
CA PHE A 77 2.34 -14.69 -11.30
C PHE A 77 2.72 -13.21 -11.42
N ILE A 78 4.02 -12.92 -11.38
CA ILE A 78 4.54 -11.55 -11.48
C ILE A 78 5.10 -11.33 -12.86
N ILE A 79 4.67 -10.28 -13.53
CA ILE A 79 5.13 -9.91 -14.87
C ILE A 79 5.82 -8.56 -14.79
N PHE A 80 7.01 -8.45 -15.36
CA PHE A 80 7.70 -7.17 -15.49
C PHE A 80 7.35 -6.50 -16.80
N THR A 81 7.21 -5.16 -16.77
CA THR A 81 7.11 -4.37 -18.00
C THR A 81 8.37 -4.49 -18.83
N LEU A 82 8.24 -4.40 -20.14
CA LEU A 82 9.38 -4.22 -21.04
C LEU A 82 9.85 -2.77 -20.98
N SER A 83 11.17 -2.60 -20.92
CA SER A 83 11.86 -1.30 -20.92
C SER A 83 12.75 -1.17 -22.14
N ASN A 84 12.84 0.02 -22.71
CA ASN A 84 13.80 0.30 -23.78
C ASN A 84 15.19 0.57 -23.18
N LEU A 85 15.97 -0.48 -22.98
CA LEU A 85 17.29 -0.38 -22.38
C LEU A 85 18.33 0.20 -23.35
N TYR A 86 18.28 -0.22 -24.62
CA TYR A 86 19.18 0.22 -25.67
C TYR A 86 18.60 -0.09 -27.04
N CYS A 87 18.55 0.88 -27.90
CA CYS A 87 18.14 0.72 -29.30
C CYS A 87 18.94 1.65 -30.20
N LEU A 88 19.47 1.09 -31.29
CA LEU A 88 20.06 1.88 -32.36
C LEU A 88 18.95 2.37 -33.29
N GLN A 89 18.62 3.64 -33.19
CA GLN A 89 17.66 4.29 -34.10
C GLN A 89 18.42 5.20 -35.05
N PHE A 90 18.38 4.90 -36.35
CA PHE A 90 19.04 5.69 -37.39
C PHE A 90 18.21 6.88 -37.82
N THR A 91 16.90 6.88 -37.55
CA THR A 91 16.01 8.00 -37.85
C THR A 91 15.18 8.36 -36.63
N GLY A 92 15.02 9.64 -36.34
CA GLY A 92 14.24 10.12 -35.19
C GLY A 92 12.74 9.88 -35.29
N SER A 93 12.24 9.43 -36.46
CA SER A 93 10.82 9.11 -36.71
C SER A 93 10.50 7.60 -36.67
N ASP A 94 11.48 6.76 -36.33
CA ASP A 94 11.23 5.32 -36.16
C ASP A 94 10.74 5.03 -34.73
N PHE A 95 9.44 4.84 -34.58
CA PHE A 95 8.80 4.57 -33.29
C PHE A 95 8.37 3.12 -33.13
N ARG A 96 8.64 2.22 -34.09
CA ARG A 96 8.17 0.83 -34.11
C ARG A 96 8.48 0.06 -32.82
N LEU A 97 9.71 0.11 -32.34
CA LEU A 97 10.08 -0.57 -31.09
C LEU A 97 9.31 0.02 -29.89
N LYS A 98 9.19 1.33 -29.83
CA LYS A 98 8.43 1.99 -28.76
C LYS A 98 6.95 1.59 -28.77
N GLU A 99 6.35 1.49 -29.96
CA GLU A 99 4.98 1.03 -30.12
C GLU A 99 4.83 -0.44 -29.72
N SER A 100 5.78 -1.31 -30.09
CA SER A 100 5.79 -2.72 -29.70
C SER A 100 5.89 -2.90 -28.19
N ILE A 101 6.81 -2.18 -27.52
CA ILE A 101 6.92 -2.16 -26.05
C ILE A 101 5.62 -1.68 -25.41
N ASN A 102 5.05 -0.59 -25.90
CA ASN A 102 3.79 -0.05 -25.36
C ASN A 102 2.63 -1.05 -25.52
N ASN A 103 2.53 -1.70 -26.67
CA ASN A 103 1.50 -2.71 -26.94
C ASN A 103 1.63 -3.89 -25.99
N TYR A 104 2.84 -4.40 -25.76
CA TYR A 104 3.10 -5.44 -24.78
C TYR A 104 2.68 -4.97 -23.36
N ASN A 105 3.16 -3.83 -22.91
CA ASN A 105 2.87 -3.31 -21.57
C ASN A 105 1.36 -3.09 -21.35
N GLN A 106 0.63 -2.60 -22.35
CA GLN A 106 -0.83 -2.48 -22.27
C GLN A 106 -1.53 -3.83 -22.15
N LYS A 107 -1.08 -4.83 -22.90
CA LYS A 107 -1.66 -6.18 -22.82
C LYS A 107 -1.47 -6.82 -21.44
N ILE A 108 -0.27 -6.71 -20.84
CA ILE A 108 -0.04 -7.24 -19.49
C ILE A 108 -0.83 -6.50 -18.42
N PHE A 109 -1.05 -5.18 -18.55
CA PHE A 109 -1.94 -4.43 -17.66
C PHE A 109 -3.40 -4.89 -17.78
N SER A 110 -3.85 -5.25 -18.97
CA SER A 110 -5.19 -5.83 -19.16
C SER A 110 -5.31 -7.21 -18.52
N LEU A 111 -4.30 -8.07 -18.69
CA LEU A 111 -4.25 -9.40 -18.05
C LEU A 111 -4.32 -9.30 -16.52
N GLU A 112 -3.67 -8.31 -15.92
CA GLU A 112 -3.76 -8.08 -14.47
C GLU A 112 -5.17 -7.71 -14.01
N GLN A 113 -5.91 -6.94 -14.81
CA GLN A 113 -7.29 -6.57 -14.50
C GLN A 113 -8.26 -7.76 -14.59
N GLU A 114 -7.96 -8.71 -15.48
CA GLU A 114 -8.78 -9.91 -15.71
C GLU A 114 -8.46 -11.04 -14.72
N HIS A 115 -7.23 -11.10 -14.20
CA HIS A 115 -6.72 -12.21 -13.37
C HIS A 115 -6.16 -11.73 -12.03
N GLN A 116 -6.80 -12.11 -10.94
CA GLN A 116 -6.41 -11.69 -9.59
C GLN A 116 -5.02 -12.17 -9.13
N ASN A 117 -4.56 -13.30 -9.66
CA ASN A 117 -3.26 -13.88 -9.35
C ASN A 117 -2.10 -13.24 -10.13
N ILE A 118 -2.37 -12.48 -11.18
CA ILE A 118 -1.36 -11.74 -11.95
C ILE A 118 -1.07 -10.40 -11.28
N LYS A 119 0.22 -10.06 -11.21
CA LYS A 119 0.72 -8.76 -10.72
C LYS A 119 1.75 -8.22 -11.68
N VAL A 120 1.61 -6.98 -12.09
CA VAL A 120 2.56 -6.33 -13.00
C VAL A 120 3.46 -5.37 -12.22
N LEU A 121 4.77 -5.51 -12.39
CA LEU A 121 5.76 -4.60 -11.83
C LEU A 121 6.39 -3.75 -12.95
N ASP A 122 6.31 -2.44 -12.80
CA ASP A 122 6.89 -1.51 -13.73
C ASP A 122 8.41 -1.37 -13.48
N LEU A 123 9.21 -1.94 -14.39
CA LEU A 123 10.67 -1.88 -14.30
C LEU A 123 11.20 -0.46 -14.51
N ASP A 124 10.50 0.35 -15.30
CA ASP A 124 10.90 1.76 -15.52
C ASP A 124 10.82 2.57 -14.23
N GLU A 125 9.92 2.23 -13.29
CA GLU A 125 9.90 2.85 -11.94
C GLU A 125 11.23 2.64 -11.20
N PHE A 126 11.82 1.44 -11.32
CA PHE A 126 13.14 1.17 -10.73
C PHE A 126 14.26 1.85 -11.48
N LEU A 127 14.25 1.77 -12.81
CA LEU A 127 15.33 2.30 -13.66
C LEU A 127 15.40 3.83 -13.62
N ALA A 128 14.27 4.52 -13.38
CA ALA A 128 14.22 5.98 -13.33
C ALA A 128 15.08 6.59 -12.21
N ASP A 129 15.37 5.84 -11.16
CA ASP A 129 16.25 6.29 -10.07
C ASP A 129 17.74 6.25 -10.44
N TYR A 130 18.12 5.71 -11.63
CA TYR A 130 19.51 5.51 -12.07
C TYR A 130 19.75 6.11 -13.45
N PRO A 131 20.90 6.77 -13.66
CA PRO A 131 21.29 7.22 -15.00
C PRO A 131 21.33 6.05 -16.01
N SER A 132 20.80 6.25 -17.21
CA SER A 132 20.73 5.19 -18.24
C SER A 132 22.08 4.55 -18.59
N LEU A 133 23.17 5.30 -18.46
CA LEU A 133 24.54 4.78 -18.61
C LEU A 133 24.93 3.73 -17.58
N MET A 134 24.19 3.63 -16.48
CA MET A 134 24.40 2.61 -15.44
C MET A 134 23.56 1.34 -15.65
N TRP A 135 22.59 1.34 -16.55
CA TRP A 135 21.71 0.19 -16.72
C TRP A 135 22.44 -1.02 -17.30
N ILE A 136 23.33 -0.78 -18.28
CA ILE A 136 24.05 -1.81 -19.03
C ILE A 136 25.53 -1.76 -18.65
N ASP A 137 26.13 -2.92 -18.42
CA ASP A 137 27.58 -3.06 -18.37
C ASP A 137 28.07 -3.68 -19.68
N TRP A 138 28.54 -2.87 -20.59
CA TRP A 138 28.97 -3.28 -21.92
C TRP A 138 30.10 -4.31 -21.88
N LYS A 139 30.98 -4.27 -20.88
CA LYS A 139 32.03 -5.27 -20.74
C LYS A 139 31.43 -6.66 -20.45
N TYR A 140 30.52 -6.74 -19.48
CA TYR A 140 29.86 -8.03 -19.19
C TYR A 140 28.92 -8.46 -20.32
N PHE A 141 28.26 -7.52 -20.97
CA PHE A 141 27.47 -7.83 -22.17
C PHE A 141 28.30 -8.54 -23.24
N PHE A 142 29.46 -8.01 -23.62
CA PHE A 142 30.32 -8.62 -24.65
C PHE A 142 31.03 -9.91 -24.18
N ILE A 143 31.23 -10.11 -22.90
CA ILE A 143 31.85 -11.35 -22.35
C ILE A 143 30.84 -12.48 -22.22
N SER A 144 29.61 -12.20 -21.75
CA SER A 144 28.67 -13.21 -21.29
C SER A 144 27.21 -12.92 -21.65
N GLN A 145 26.92 -11.97 -22.52
CA GLN A 145 25.57 -11.54 -22.91
C GLN A 145 24.71 -11.07 -21.71
N GLN A 146 25.36 -10.65 -20.61
CA GLN A 146 24.69 -10.12 -19.45
C GLN A 146 24.31 -8.65 -19.71
N ILE A 147 23.02 -8.35 -19.84
CA ILE A 147 22.52 -7.02 -20.16
C ILE A 147 22.70 -6.08 -18.96
N PHE A 148 22.10 -6.43 -17.84
CA PHE A 148 22.08 -5.52 -16.70
C PHE A 148 23.40 -5.44 -15.94
N ASN A 149 23.72 -4.22 -15.51
CA ASN A 149 24.86 -3.97 -14.66
C ASN A 149 24.67 -4.62 -13.27
N PRO A 150 25.58 -5.49 -12.82
CA PRO A 150 25.47 -6.16 -11.51
C PRO A 150 25.41 -5.20 -10.33
N ARG A 151 25.90 -3.95 -10.47
CA ARG A 151 25.80 -2.92 -9.41
C ARG A 151 24.36 -2.54 -9.11
N LEU A 152 23.40 -2.82 -9.99
CA LEU A 152 21.99 -2.62 -9.76
C LEU A 152 21.36 -3.70 -8.86
N ALA A 153 22.08 -4.81 -8.58
CA ALA A 153 21.48 -5.93 -7.82
C ALA A 153 21.07 -5.58 -6.38
N PRO A 154 21.91 -4.92 -5.54
CA PRO A 154 21.48 -4.57 -4.19
C PRO A 154 20.26 -3.63 -4.15
N PRO A 155 20.24 -2.51 -4.92
CA PRO A 155 19.06 -1.65 -4.94
C PRO A 155 17.83 -2.32 -5.58
N PHE A 156 18.00 -3.16 -6.61
CA PHE A 156 16.88 -3.90 -7.19
C PHE A 156 16.25 -4.85 -6.16
N LYS A 157 17.05 -5.59 -5.41
CA LYS A 157 16.54 -6.47 -4.35
C LYS A 157 15.72 -5.70 -3.31
N LYS A 158 16.21 -4.52 -2.91
CA LYS A 158 15.48 -3.66 -1.97
C LYS A 158 14.16 -3.18 -2.57
N TRP A 159 14.16 -2.72 -3.82
CA TRP A 159 12.98 -2.28 -4.53
C TRP A 159 11.98 -3.43 -4.73
N PHE A 160 12.45 -4.59 -5.21
CA PHE A 160 11.61 -5.76 -5.45
C PHE A 160 10.96 -6.28 -4.15
N ASN A 161 11.70 -6.36 -3.04
CA ASN A 161 11.14 -6.75 -1.75
C ASN A 161 10.04 -5.79 -1.30
N ARG A 162 10.24 -4.48 -1.48
CA ARG A 162 9.20 -3.49 -1.21
C ARG A 162 7.96 -3.71 -2.09
N LYS A 163 8.13 -4.02 -3.38
CA LYS A 163 7.00 -4.34 -4.26
C LYS A 163 6.23 -5.59 -3.83
N ILE A 164 6.92 -6.60 -3.31
CA ILE A 164 6.27 -7.78 -2.72
C ILE A 164 5.48 -7.39 -1.46
N GLU A 165 6.04 -6.53 -0.61
CA GLU A 165 5.32 -6.02 0.57
C GLU A 165 4.08 -5.20 0.19
N GLU A 166 4.16 -4.39 -0.87
CA GLU A 166 3.01 -3.66 -1.44
C GLU A 166 1.92 -4.63 -1.92
N ILE A 167 2.29 -5.69 -2.64
CA ILE A 167 1.36 -6.74 -3.11
C ILE A 167 0.73 -7.48 -1.91
N ASP A 168 1.51 -7.82 -0.90
CA ASP A 168 1.05 -8.48 0.33
C ASP A 168 0.29 -7.53 1.27
N GLN A 169 0.10 -6.28 0.88
CA GLN A 169 -0.57 -5.22 1.66
C GLN A 169 0.02 -5.01 3.07
N LYS A 170 1.32 -5.22 3.23
CA LYS A 170 2.05 -5.00 4.47
C LYS A 170 2.38 -3.52 4.64
N ARG A 171 1.38 -2.72 4.97
CA ARG A 171 1.56 -1.28 5.21
C ARG A 171 1.25 -0.90 6.65
N LYS A 172 1.80 0.23 7.08
CA LYS A 172 1.37 0.89 8.33
C LYS A 172 -0.07 1.43 8.15
N LYS A 173 -0.77 1.60 9.26
CA LYS A 173 -2.20 1.94 9.25
C LYS A 173 -2.49 3.36 9.74
N CYS A 174 -1.59 3.91 10.55
CA CYS A 174 -1.81 5.17 11.23
C CYS A 174 -0.56 6.06 11.14
N LEU A 175 -0.79 7.33 10.83
CA LEU A 175 0.20 8.39 10.90
C LEU A 175 -0.14 9.32 12.05
N VAL A 176 0.77 9.41 13.00
CA VAL A 176 0.69 10.30 14.17
C VAL A 176 1.49 11.56 13.87
N LEU A 177 0.82 12.70 13.90
CA LEU A 177 1.34 14.00 13.48
C LEU A 177 1.56 14.91 14.69
N ASP A 178 2.72 15.55 14.77
CA ASP A 178 2.85 16.77 15.53
C ASP A 178 2.23 17.96 14.79
N LEU A 179 2.17 19.12 15.40
CA LEU A 179 1.54 20.32 14.85
C LEU A 179 2.57 21.41 14.48
N ASP A 180 3.20 22.03 15.49
CA ASP A 180 4.12 23.15 15.30
C ASP A 180 5.34 22.74 14.47
N ASN A 181 5.72 23.57 13.50
CA ASN A 181 6.77 23.29 12.53
C ASN A 181 6.64 21.97 11.75
N THR A 182 5.53 21.24 11.94
CA THR A 182 5.21 19.98 11.25
C THR A 182 4.04 20.15 10.26
N LEU A 183 2.90 20.68 10.71
CA LEU A 183 1.74 20.96 9.85
C LEU A 183 1.64 22.44 9.43
N TRP A 184 2.29 23.32 10.15
CA TRP A 184 2.47 24.74 9.83
C TRP A 184 3.83 25.20 10.33
N GLY A 185 4.35 26.29 9.82
CA GLY A 185 5.60 26.87 10.30
C GLY A 185 5.32 27.82 11.48
N GLY A 186 6.16 27.74 12.50
CA GLY A 186 6.04 28.50 13.73
C GLY A 186 5.43 27.69 14.87
N VAL A 187 5.41 28.30 16.05
CA VAL A 187 4.91 27.75 17.30
C VAL A 187 3.64 28.51 17.72
N LEU A 188 2.49 27.82 17.67
CA LEU A 188 1.18 28.49 17.88
C LEU A 188 1.09 29.21 19.20
N GLY A 189 1.65 28.64 20.27
CA GLY A 189 1.65 29.26 21.60
C GLY A 189 2.52 30.50 21.73
N GLU A 190 3.47 30.75 20.83
CA GLU A 190 4.40 31.87 20.82
C GLU A 190 4.01 32.92 19.76
N ASP A 191 3.72 32.44 18.54
CA ASP A 191 3.48 33.28 17.37
C ASP A 191 2.01 33.71 17.22
N GLY A 192 1.09 33.01 17.90
CA GLY A 192 -0.35 33.21 17.76
C GLY A 192 -0.89 32.74 16.40
N ILE A 193 -2.23 32.83 16.22
CA ILE A 193 -2.93 32.36 15.00
C ILE A 193 -2.47 33.14 13.77
N ASP A 194 -2.21 34.44 13.89
CA ASP A 194 -1.78 35.28 12.76
C ASP A 194 -0.28 35.14 12.45
N GLY A 195 0.52 34.63 13.38
CA GLY A 195 1.97 34.48 13.24
C GLY A 195 2.41 33.22 12.57
N ILE A 196 1.61 32.17 12.63
CA ILE A 196 1.94 30.87 11.97
C ILE A 196 1.98 30.97 10.46
N LYS A 197 2.79 30.14 9.82
CA LYS A 197 3.01 30.12 8.37
C LYS A 197 2.28 28.95 7.74
N ILE A 198 1.12 29.21 7.12
CA ILE A 198 0.34 28.25 6.34
C ILE A 198 -0.38 29.00 5.20
N GLY A 199 -0.36 28.41 3.99
CA GLY A 199 -0.91 29.06 2.80
C GLY A 199 -0.06 30.23 2.31
N GLY A 200 -0.59 31.03 1.36
CA GLY A 200 0.13 32.16 0.78
C GLY A 200 1.40 31.75 0.06
N ASP A 201 2.49 32.47 0.38
CA ASP A 201 3.81 32.21 -0.17
C ASP A 201 4.65 31.26 0.69
N TYR A 202 5.92 31.06 0.30
CA TYR A 202 6.87 30.27 1.08
C TYR A 202 7.17 30.96 2.43
N PRO A 203 7.26 30.22 3.54
CA PRO A 203 7.19 28.74 3.66
C PRO A 203 5.77 28.16 3.79
N GLY A 204 4.74 28.99 4.02
CA GLY A 204 3.37 28.55 4.30
C GLY A 204 2.78 27.67 3.21
N LYS A 205 3.13 27.95 1.94
CA LYS A 205 2.70 27.16 0.78
C LYS A 205 3.20 25.72 0.81
N ALA A 206 4.40 25.47 1.34
CA ALA A 206 4.97 24.13 1.47
C ALA A 206 4.17 23.30 2.50
N PHE A 207 3.82 23.88 3.64
CA PHE A 207 2.98 23.23 4.64
C PHE A 207 1.56 22.95 4.12
N LEU A 208 0.98 23.90 3.37
CA LEU A 208 -0.33 23.69 2.74
C LEU A 208 -0.28 22.52 1.75
N PHE A 209 0.78 22.42 0.94
CA PHE A 209 0.99 21.28 0.03
C PHE A 209 1.05 19.97 0.81
N PHE A 210 1.83 19.93 1.88
CA PHE A 210 1.97 18.75 2.73
C PHE A 210 0.64 18.34 3.36
N GLN A 211 -0.14 19.28 3.91
CA GLN A 211 -1.47 18.97 4.44
C GLN A 211 -2.42 18.40 3.38
N LYS A 212 -2.42 18.94 2.16
CA LYS A 212 -3.22 18.38 1.06
C LYS A 212 -2.82 16.95 0.72
N ALA A 213 -1.52 16.64 0.72
CA ALA A 213 -1.02 15.28 0.51
C ALA A 213 -1.46 14.34 1.65
N LEU A 214 -1.48 14.80 2.90
CA LEU A 214 -1.99 14.03 4.05
C LEU A 214 -3.50 13.77 3.94
N VAL A 215 -4.29 14.72 3.46
CA VAL A 215 -5.72 14.51 3.20
C VAL A 215 -5.92 13.41 2.14
N GLU A 216 -5.14 13.42 1.06
CA GLU A 216 -5.21 12.36 0.06
C GLU A 216 -4.78 11.00 0.64
N LEU A 217 -3.76 10.98 1.50
CA LEU A 217 -3.34 9.76 2.21
C LEU A 217 -4.49 9.18 3.06
N SER A 218 -5.23 10.04 3.79
CA SER A 218 -6.40 9.65 4.58
C SER A 218 -7.52 9.05 3.71
N LYS A 219 -7.80 9.63 2.55
CA LYS A 219 -8.80 9.11 1.60
C LYS A 219 -8.45 7.71 1.08
N ASN A 220 -7.17 7.34 1.11
CA ASN A 220 -6.68 6.03 0.74
C ASN A 220 -6.59 5.04 1.93
N GLY A 221 -7.26 5.35 3.04
CA GLY A 221 -7.45 4.44 4.17
C GLY A 221 -6.38 4.51 5.24
N ILE A 222 -5.51 5.53 5.25
CA ILE A 222 -4.56 5.78 6.32
C ILE A 222 -5.19 6.68 7.37
N ILE A 223 -5.10 6.25 8.62
CA ILE A 223 -5.66 6.95 9.77
C ILE A 223 -4.70 8.06 10.17
N LEU A 224 -5.21 9.29 10.25
CA LEU A 224 -4.45 10.42 10.75
C LEU A 224 -4.81 10.71 12.20
N THR A 225 -3.81 10.92 13.04
CA THR A 225 -3.97 11.30 14.45
C THR A 225 -3.00 12.42 14.79
N ILE A 226 -3.34 13.19 15.82
CA ILE A 226 -2.48 14.28 16.33
C ILE A 226 -1.93 13.91 17.70
N CYS A 227 -0.63 14.16 17.89
CA CYS A 227 0.03 14.07 19.18
C CYS A 227 0.97 15.28 19.33
N SER A 228 0.51 16.34 20.00
CA SER A 228 1.24 17.60 20.08
C SER A 228 1.23 18.18 21.50
N LYS A 229 2.33 18.82 21.87
CA LYS A 229 2.46 19.63 23.08
C LYS A 229 1.97 21.04 22.78
N ASN A 230 0.67 21.24 22.92
CA ASN A 230 0.00 22.48 22.59
C ASN A 230 -1.23 22.72 23.50
N ASN A 231 -1.80 23.90 23.43
CA ASN A 231 -3.06 24.21 24.06
C ASN A 231 -4.22 23.80 23.13
N GLU A 232 -5.03 22.85 23.54
CA GLU A 232 -6.09 22.29 22.70
C GLU A 232 -7.06 23.38 22.20
N ARG A 233 -7.40 24.35 23.06
CA ARG A 233 -8.32 25.44 22.70
C ARG A 233 -7.79 26.25 21.52
N ASP A 234 -6.53 26.65 21.59
CA ASP A 234 -5.91 27.53 20.58
C ASP A 234 -5.82 26.79 19.22
N VAL A 235 -5.49 25.49 19.25
CA VAL A 235 -5.47 24.63 18.05
C VAL A 235 -6.88 24.50 17.45
N MET A 236 -7.92 24.33 18.27
CA MET A 236 -9.30 24.22 17.78
C MET A 236 -9.79 25.55 17.16
N GLU A 237 -9.39 26.68 17.71
CA GLU A 237 -9.67 28.01 17.16
C GLU A 237 -8.97 28.15 15.78
N LEU A 238 -7.68 27.81 15.70
CA LEU A 238 -6.94 27.84 14.45
C LEU A 238 -7.60 26.98 13.37
N TRP A 239 -8.02 25.73 13.69
CA TRP A 239 -8.70 24.86 12.74
C TRP A 239 -10.00 25.44 12.21
N LYS A 240 -10.73 26.17 13.06
CA LYS A 240 -12.00 26.78 12.69
C LYS A 240 -11.81 28.02 11.79
N ASP A 241 -10.86 28.87 12.16
CA ASP A 241 -10.81 30.22 11.65
C ASP A 241 -9.79 30.44 10.52
N ASN A 242 -8.77 29.56 10.38
CA ASN A 242 -7.78 29.72 9.33
C ASN A 242 -8.26 29.11 8.00
N PRO A 243 -8.45 29.95 6.93
CA PRO A 243 -8.95 29.48 5.64
C PRO A 243 -7.96 28.57 4.85
N PHE A 244 -6.67 28.62 5.19
CA PHE A 244 -5.63 27.86 4.52
C PHE A 244 -5.40 26.47 5.13
N MET A 245 -6.04 26.14 6.25
CA MET A 245 -5.97 24.80 6.83
C MET A 245 -6.68 23.80 5.92
N ALA A 246 -5.87 23.03 5.16
CA ALA A 246 -6.40 21.98 4.29
C ALA A 246 -6.80 20.72 5.07
N LEU A 247 -5.99 20.34 6.06
CA LEU A 247 -6.28 19.23 6.96
C LEU A 247 -7.28 19.71 8.01
N LYS A 248 -8.50 19.22 7.97
CA LYS A 248 -9.58 19.59 8.86
C LYS A 248 -9.67 18.66 10.07
N LYS A 249 -10.35 19.09 11.13
CA LYS A 249 -10.58 18.27 12.32
C LYS A 249 -11.27 16.95 11.98
N GLU A 250 -12.16 16.96 11.00
CA GLU A 250 -12.91 15.81 10.51
C GLU A 250 -12.02 14.75 9.83
N ASP A 251 -10.83 15.15 9.34
CA ASP A 251 -9.85 14.23 8.77
C ASP A 251 -9.08 13.47 9.85
N ILE A 252 -9.09 13.95 11.10
CA ILE A 252 -8.36 13.41 12.25
C ILE A 252 -9.25 12.42 13.02
N ALA A 253 -8.79 11.17 13.13
CA ALA A 253 -9.54 10.11 13.80
C ALA A 253 -9.52 10.24 15.35
N ALA A 254 -8.38 10.64 15.90
CA ALA A 254 -8.20 10.88 17.33
C ALA A 254 -7.03 11.85 17.55
N TYR A 255 -7.02 12.53 18.69
CA TYR A 255 -5.94 13.47 19.00
C TYR A 255 -5.58 13.51 20.48
N ARG A 256 -4.33 13.87 20.77
CA ARG A 256 -3.81 14.24 22.09
C ARG A 256 -3.05 15.54 21.94
N ILE A 257 -3.70 16.63 22.31
CA ILE A 257 -3.17 18.00 22.32
C ILE A 257 -3.11 18.42 23.77
N ASN A 258 -1.97 18.21 24.40
CA ASN A 258 -1.74 18.47 25.81
C ASN A 258 -0.23 18.45 26.11
N TRP A 259 0.16 18.80 27.33
CA TRP A 259 1.55 18.89 27.76
C TRP A 259 2.12 17.58 28.37
N ASN A 260 1.39 16.46 28.25
CA ASN A 260 1.86 15.16 28.70
C ASN A 260 2.96 14.60 27.78
N ASN A 261 3.62 13.53 28.24
CA ASN A 261 4.62 12.82 27.44
C ASN A 261 3.98 12.28 26.15
N LYS A 262 4.64 12.53 25.00
CA LYS A 262 4.14 12.06 23.68
C LYS A 262 4.09 10.55 23.59
N ALA A 263 4.99 9.80 24.24
CA ALA A 263 4.96 8.33 24.25
C ALA A 263 3.67 7.79 24.91
N ASP A 264 3.29 8.33 26.07
CA ASP A 264 2.04 7.97 26.77
C ASP A 264 0.81 8.33 25.94
N ASN A 265 0.85 9.48 25.27
CA ASN A 265 -0.20 9.92 24.38
C ASN A 265 -0.36 9.00 23.16
N ILE A 266 0.73 8.53 22.55
CA ILE A 266 0.71 7.58 21.42
C ILE A 266 0.15 6.23 21.89
N VAL A 267 0.53 5.74 23.06
CA VAL A 267 -0.05 4.53 23.64
C VAL A 267 -1.56 4.69 23.88
N ALA A 268 -2.00 5.85 24.36
CA ALA A 268 -3.42 6.13 24.54
C ALA A 268 -4.19 6.17 23.20
N LEU A 269 -3.61 6.78 22.16
CA LEU A 269 -4.18 6.78 20.79
C LEU A 269 -4.27 5.35 20.22
N SER A 270 -3.24 4.55 20.40
CA SER A 270 -3.21 3.13 19.99
C SER A 270 -4.37 2.33 20.61
N LYS A 271 -4.60 2.51 21.91
CA LYS A 271 -5.69 1.84 22.64
C LYS A 271 -7.07 2.35 22.19
N GLU A 272 -7.23 3.67 22.05
CA GLU A 272 -8.50 4.30 21.63
C GLU A 272 -8.93 3.82 20.24
N LEU A 273 -7.99 3.73 19.30
CA LEU A 273 -8.24 3.32 17.93
C LEU A 273 -8.20 1.79 17.74
N ASN A 274 -7.78 1.05 18.76
CA ASN A 274 -7.52 -0.40 18.67
C ASN A 274 -6.57 -0.75 17.51
N ILE A 275 -5.46 -0.01 17.41
CA ILE A 275 -4.41 -0.19 16.41
C ILE A 275 -3.11 -0.50 17.13
N GLY A 276 -2.39 -1.56 16.71
CA GLY A 276 -1.09 -1.89 17.27
C GLY A 276 -0.07 -0.77 17.03
N LEU A 277 0.83 -0.56 18.01
CA LEU A 277 1.91 0.42 17.91
C LEU A 277 2.84 0.15 16.73
N ASP A 278 3.02 -1.11 16.35
CA ASP A 278 3.77 -1.56 15.17
C ASP A 278 3.17 -1.14 13.83
N SER A 279 1.91 -0.72 13.84
CA SER A 279 1.19 -0.20 12.66
C SER A 279 1.19 1.33 12.58
N MET A 280 1.93 2.01 13.49
CA MET A 280 1.98 3.46 13.57
C MET A 280 3.30 4.03 13.04
N VAL A 281 3.21 5.22 12.45
CA VAL A 281 4.35 6.08 12.09
C VAL A 281 4.17 7.41 12.82
N PHE A 282 5.19 7.92 13.47
CA PHE A 282 5.18 9.20 14.16
C PHE A 282 6.11 10.18 13.45
N ILE A 283 5.62 11.37 13.16
CA ILE A 283 6.42 12.47 12.59
C ILE A 283 6.35 13.72 13.48
N ASP A 284 7.50 14.36 13.62
CA ASP A 284 7.73 15.49 14.51
C ASP A 284 8.97 16.24 14.03
N ASP A 285 8.97 17.55 14.01
CA ASP A 285 10.13 18.37 13.64
C ASP A 285 11.24 18.30 14.70
N ASN A 286 10.87 18.14 15.98
CA ASN A 286 11.80 18.13 17.11
C ASN A 286 12.57 16.81 17.22
N PRO A 287 13.90 16.79 17.02
CA PRO A 287 14.70 15.57 17.10
C PRO A 287 14.68 14.93 18.49
N THR A 288 14.51 15.71 19.55
CA THR A 288 14.44 15.20 20.92
C THR A 288 13.17 14.38 21.15
N GLU A 289 12.02 14.84 20.64
CA GLU A 289 10.76 14.11 20.74
C GLU A 289 10.82 12.83 19.89
N ARG A 290 11.40 12.89 18.67
CA ARG A 290 11.61 11.69 17.85
C ARG A 290 12.49 10.66 18.55
N GLU A 291 13.59 11.08 19.16
CA GLU A 291 14.48 10.17 19.86
C GLU A 291 13.81 9.55 21.10
N LEU A 292 13.03 10.35 21.84
CA LEU A 292 12.24 9.84 22.96
C LEU A 292 11.30 8.70 22.50
N ILE A 293 10.61 8.88 21.37
CA ILE A 293 9.69 7.86 20.85
C ILE A 293 10.46 6.63 20.39
N ARG A 294 11.59 6.78 19.71
CA ARG A 294 12.44 5.63 19.30
C ARG A 294 12.88 4.79 20.48
N GLN A 295 13.21 5.42 21.60
CA GLN A 295 13.65 4.71 22.81
C GLN A 295 12.48 4.10 23.59
N ALA A 296 11.40 4.84 23.76
CA ALA A 296 10.25 4.39 24.56
C ALA A 296 9.33 3.42 23.81
N LEU A 297 9.18 3.58 22.49
CA LEU A 297 8.25 2.84 21.63
C LEU A 297 8.96 2.37 20.34
N PRO A 298 9.95 1.47 20.42
CA PRO A 298 10.78 1.08 19.27
C PRO A 298 10.00 0.40 18.13
N MET A 299 8.75 -0.03 18.35
CA MET A 299 7.86 -0.55 17.32
C MET A 299 7.16 0.53 16.50
N VAL A 300 7.16 1.78 16.96
CA VAL A 300 6.63 2.93 16.21
C VAL A 300 7.71 3.44 15.27
N GLU A 301 7.42 3.44 13.98
CA GLU A 301 8.35 4.01 13.01
C GLU A 301 8.44 5.53 13.19
N THR A 302 9.65 6.03 13.29
CA THR A 302 9.92 7.45 13.54
C THR A 302 10.98 7.97 12.56
N PRO A 303 10.57 8.32 11.31
CA PRO A 303 11.49 8.81 10.30
C PRO A 303 12.09 10.17 10.67
N GLU A 304 13.23 10.50 10.04
CA GLU A 304 13.80 11.84 10.14
C GLU A 304 12.88 12.84 9.43
N PHE A 305 12.58 13.94 10.10
CA PHE A 305 11.78 15.03 9.53
C PHE A 305 12.69 16.05 8.84
N PRO A 306 12.31 16.62 7.70
CA PRO A 306 13.14 17.58 6.97
C PRO A 306 13.32 18.88 7.78
N LYS A 307 14.47 19.51 7.59
CA LYS A 307 14.77 20.79 8.25
C LYS A 307 14.11 21.95 7.53
N GLU A 308 14.06 21.88 6.22
CA GLU A 308 13.56 22.96 5.37
C GLU A 308 12.20 22.63 4.78
N PRO A 309 11.23 23.54 4.85
CA PRO A 309 9.86 23.27 4.37
C PRO A 309 9.77 22.88 2.88
N TYR A 310 10.69 23.34 2.02
CA TYR A 310 10.71 22.94 0.60
C TYR A 310 11.04 21.45 0.37
N GLU A 311 11.55 20.76 1.38
CA GLU A 311 11.83 19.30 1.34
C GLU A 311 10.60 18.45 1.66
N LEU A 312 9.50 19.03 2.17
CA LEU A 312 8.27 18.31 2.54
C LEU A 312 7.70 17.44 1.41
N PRO A 313 7.70 17.84 0.12
CA PRO A 313 7.21 16.97 -0.95
C PRO A 313 8.05 15.69 -1.12
N ALA A 314 9.39 15.80 -1.05
CA ALA A 314 10.28 14.65 -1.11
C ALA A 314 10.12 13.75 0.12
N PHE A 315 9.98 14.34 1.29
CA PHE A 315 9.71 13.62 2.53
C PHE A 315 8.38 12.87 2.47
N PHE A 316 7.32 13.48 1.94
CA PHE A 316 6.04 12.79 1.78
C PHE A 316 6.15 11.59 0.84
N LYS A 317 6.92 11.72 -0.26
CA LYS A 317 7.20 10.57 -1.14
C LYS A 317 7.90 9.44 -0.38
N ILE A 318 8.88 9.76 0.48
CA ILE A 318 9.56 8.77 1.32
C ILE A 318 8.58 8.12 2.30
N LEU A 319 7.70 8.89 2.96
CA LEU A 319 6.67 8.35 3.84
C LEU A 319 5.75 7.38 3.11
N LEU A 320 5.27 7.78 1.93
CA LEU A 320 4.40 6.95 1.11
C LEU A 320 5.09 5.65 0.74
N ASP A 321 6.27 5.71 0.13
CA ASP A 321 7.00 4.57 -0.40
C ASP A 321 7.49 3.61 0.70
N SER A 322 7.83 4.12 1.88
CA SER A 322 8.39 3.29 2.96
C SER A 322 7.33 2.67 3.86
N TYR A 323 6.15 3.32 4.02
CA TYR A 323 5.21 2.93 5.07
C TYR A 323 3.78 2.71 4.61
N PHE A 324 3.30 3.42 3.59
CA PHE A 324 1.86 3.50 3.31
C PHE A 324 1.44 2.99 1.93
N ARG A 325 2.38 2.87 0.99
CA ARG A 325 2.06 2.38 -0.35
C ARG A 325 1.55 0.94 -0.30
N VAL A 326 0.54 0.65 -1.10
CA VAL A 326 0.06 -0.71 -1.39
C VAL A 326 -0.09 -0.85 -2.90
N TYR A 327 -0.08 -2.08 -3.37
CA TYR A 327 -0.24 -2.38 -4.79
C TYR A 327 -1.61 -1.94 -5.32
N SER A 328 -2.66 -2.19 -4.56
CA SER A 328 -4.02 -1.74 -4.89
C SER A 328 -4.81 -1.40 -3.63
N VAL A 329 -5.68 -0.40 -3.71
CA VAL A 329 -6.55 0.02 -2.61
C VAL A 329 -7.94 -0.55 -2.85
N THR A 330 -8.42 -1.38 -1.94
CA THR A 330 -9.79 -1.93 -2.00
C THR A 330 -10.82 -0.92 -1.47
N ASN A 331 -12.08 -1.10 -1.86
CA ASN A 331 -13.18 -0.31 -1.29
C ASN A 331 -13.31 -0.51 0.23
N GLU A 332 -12.91 -1.68 0.75
CA GLU A 332 -12.84 -1.95 2.19
C GLU A 332 -11.78 -1.08 2.87
N ASP A 333 -10.63 -0.89 2.23
CA ASP A 333 -9.56 -0.04 2.79
C ASP A 333 -9.99 1.42 2.92
N LYS A 334 -10.73 1.93 1.96
CA LYS A 334 -11.28 3.30 2.00
C LYS A 334 -12.28 3.47 3.14
N LYS A 335 -13.13 2.47 3.39
CA LYS A 335 -14.12 2.48 4.49
C LYS A 335 -13.49 2.32 5.87
N LYS A 336 -12.28 1.75 5.97
CA LYS A 336 -11.61 1.52 7.27
C LYS A 336 -11.43 2.81 8.07
N THR A 337 -11.04 3.90 7.44
CA THR A 337 -10.86 5.19 8.14
C THR A 337 -12.17 5.66 8.76
N GLU A 338 -13.29 5.54 8.05
CA GLU A 338 -14.63 5.87 8.57
C GLU A 338 -15.01 4.95 9.74
N GLN A 339 -14.74 3.66 9.63
CA GLN A 339 -14.98 2.68 10.69
C GLN A 339 -14.15 2.98 11.95
N TYR A 340 -12.88 3.37 11.81
CA TYR A 340 -12.05 3.75 12.95
C TYR A 340 -12.54 5.02 13.63
N LYS A 341 -12.96 6.04 12.85
CA LYS A 341 -13.59 7.26 13.40
C LYS A 341 -14.89 6.93 14.15
N ALA A 342 -15.73 6.08 13.56
CA ALA A 342 -16.97 5.63 14.19
C ALA A 342 -16.70 4.86 15.50
N ASN A 343 -15.69 3.99 15.51
CA ASN A 343 -15.29 3.25 16.72
C ASN A 343 -14.75 4.16 17.82
N ALA A 344 -13.93 5.16 17.46
CA ALA A 344 -13.42 6.15 18.41
C ALA A 344 -14.56 7.00 19.01
N ALA A 345 -15.51 7.45 18.18
CA ALA A 345 -16.69 8.17 18.62
C ALA A 345 -17.55 7.33 19.57
N ARG A 346 -17.76 6.04 19.24
CA ARG A 346 -18.48 5.08 20.08
C ARG A 346 -17.76 4.84 21.42
N ALA A 347 -16.44 4.70 21.42
CA ALA A 347 -15.66 4.50 22.64
C ALA A 347 -15.74 5.72 23.56
N LYS A 348 -15.72 6.92 23.00
CA LYS A 348 -15.91 8.18 23.72
C LYS A 348 -17.32 8.25 24.34
N GLU A 349 -18.34 7.95 23.55
CA GLU A 349 -19.74 7.92 24.03
C GLU A 349 -19.92 6.92 25.18
N ARG A 350 -19.32 5.72 25.05
CA ARG A 350 -19.35 4.72 26.11
C ARG A 350 -18.86 5.23 27.46
N SER A 351 -17.88 6.11 27.48
CA SER A 351 -17.32 6.68 28.72
C SER A 351 -18.33 7.53 29.50
N HIS A 352 -19.41 7.99 28.86
CA HIS A 352 -20.48 8.77 29.49
C HIS A 352 -21.58 7.91 30.12
N PHE A 353 -21.57 6.58 29.89
CA PHE A 353 -22.57 5.67 30.41
C PHE A 353 -22.02 4.80 31.53
N THR A 354 -22.77 4.68 32.62
CA THR A 354 -22.44 3.83 33.78
C THR A 354 -22.85 2.38 33.58
N ASP A 355 -23.85 2.11 32.73
CA ASP A 355 -24.29 0.77 32.42
C ASP A 355 -24.30 0.43 30.93
N MET A 356 -24.08 -0.85 30.62
CA MET A 356 -23.96 -1.33 29.23
C MET A 356 -25.32 -1.29 28.49
N ALA A 357 -26.42 -1.50 29.15
CA ALA A 357 -27.73 -1.58 28.49
C ALA A 357 -28.17 -0.21 27.98
N SER A 358 -27.95 0.86 28.76
CA SER A 358 -28.24 2.23 28.36
C SER A 358 -27.34 2.67 27.22
N PHE A 359 -26.04 2.31 27.26
CA PHE A 359 -25.12 2.55 26.15
C PHE A 359 -25.57 1.85 24.87
N LEU A 360 -25.88 0.55 24.90
CA LEU A 360 -26.32 -0.19 23.71
C LEU A 360 -27.63 0.39 23.12
N ARG A 361 -28.55 0.87 23.97
CA ARG A 361 -29.75 1.55 23.49
C ARG A 361 -29.46 2.88 22.80
N SER A 362 -28.48 3.64 23.29
CA SER A 362 -28.09 4.92 22.66
C SER A 362 -27.52 4.72 21.26
N LEU A 363 -26.92 3.57 20.96
CA LEU A 363 -26.37 3.26 19.65
C LEU A 363 -27.46 3.06 18.58
N GLN A 364 -28.73 2.81 18.95
CA GLN A 364 -29.82 2.55 18.00
C GLN A 364 -29.47 1.47 16.96
N MET A 365 -28.84 0.38 17.43
CA MET A 365 -28.35 -0.68 16.55
C MET A 365 -29.47 -1.31 15.76
N LYS A 366 -29.27 -1.47 14.47
CA LYS A 366 -30.14 -2.22 13.56
C LYS A 366 -29.40 -3.46 13.05
N LEU A 367 -30.07 -4.58 13.13
CA LEU A 367 -29.61 -5.86 12.62
C LEU A 367 -30.41 -6.20 11.37
N ARG A 368 -29.72 -6.55 10.30
CA ARG A 368 -30.31 -7.06 9.08
C ARG A 368 -29.82 -8.49 8.88
N ILE A 369 -30.73 -9.45 8.79
CA ILE A 369 -30.42 -10.87 8.63
C ILE A 369 -30.87 -11.28 7.23
N GLU A 370 -29.94 -11.77 6.43
CA GLU A 370 -30.16 -12.16 5.05
C GLU A 370 -29.72 -13.61 4.81
N PRO A 371 -30.51 -14.41 4.09
CA PRO A 371 -30.10 -15.76 3.70
C PRO A 371 -28.98 -15.69 2.64
N LEU A 372 -28.29 -16.83 2.46
CA LEU A 372 -27.33 -17.00 1.37
C LEU A 372 -28.00 -16.68 0.02
N ASN A 373 -27.29 -15.93 -0.80
CA ASN A 373 -27.63 -15.65 -2.19
C ASN A 373 -26.33 -15.46 -3.03
N ASP A 374 -26.45 -15.39 -4.35
CA ASP A 374 -25.31 -15.29 -5.25
C ASP A 374 -24.46 -14.02 -5.00
N PHE A 375 -25.07 -12.95 -4.50
CA PHE A 375 -24.40 -11.69 -4.23
C PHE A 375 -23.54 -11.76 -2.96
N ASN A 376 -24.02 -12.43 -1.91
CA ASN A 376 -23.32 -12.47 -0.62
C ASN A 376 -22.38 -13.70 -0.47
N LEU A 377 -22.49 -14.71 -1.34
CA LEU A 377 -21.68 -15.94 -1.31
C LEU A 377 -20.16 -15.70 -1.23
N PRO A 378 -19.53 -14.87 -2.09
CA PRO A 378 -18.08 -14.66 -2.03
C PRO A 378 -17.66 -14.02 -0.71
N ARG A 379 -18.51 -13.15 -0.15
CA ARG A 379 -18.25 -12.50 1.13
C ARG A 379 -18.36 -13.47 2.30
N ILE A 380 -19.32 -14.39 2.27
CA ILE A 380 -19.48 -15.46 3.26
C ILE A 380 -18.22 -16.33 3.32
N ALA A 381 -17.75 -16.83 2.17
CA ALA A 381 -16.54 -17.63 2.10
C ALA A 381 -15.32 -16.86 2.64
N GLN A 382 -15.15 -15.60 2.23
CA GLN A 382 -14.07 -14.74 2.73
C GLN A 382 -14.13 -14.57 4.27
N MET A 383 -15.30 -14.41 4.85
CA MET A 383 -15.48 -14.30 6.31
C MET A 383 -15.01 -15.56 7.03
N THR A 384 -15.34 -16.74 6.53
CA THR A 384 -14.87 -18.01 7.15
C THR A 384 -13.36 -18.15 7.13
N GLN A 385 -12.70 -17.61 6.10
CA GLN A 385 -11.25 -17.68 5.95
C GLN A 385 -10.49 -16.69 6.84
N LYS A 386 -11.06 -15.51 7.10
CA LYS A 386 -10.39 -14.41 7.83
C LYS A 386 -10.71 -14.37 9.31
N THR A 387 -11.79 -15.02 9.77
CA THR A 387 -12.27 -14.88 11.15
C THR A 387 -11.65 -15.93 12.07
N ASN A 388 -10.89 -15.45 13.06
CA ASN A 388 -10.35 -16.29 14.15
C ASN A 388 -11.13 -16.13 15.47
N GLN A 389 -11.96 -15.08 15.61
CA GLN A 389 -12.77 -14.84 16.79
C GLN A 389 -14.17 -15.40 16.59
N PHE A 390 -14.69 -16.10 17.61
CA PHE A 390 -16.01 -16.73 17.60
C PHE A 390 -16.24 -17.77 16.47
N ASN A 391 -15.17 -18.29 15.87
CA ASN A 391 -15.28 -19.42 14.96
C ASN A 391 -15.27 -20.71 15.76
N LEU A 392 -16.45 -21.23 16.07
CA LEU A 392 -16.66 -22.39 16.96
C LEU A 392 -16.07 -23.70 16.38
N THR A 393 -15.96 -23.79 15.05
CA THR A 393 -15.53 -25.03 14.37
C THR A 393 -14.11 -24.93 13.79
N THR A 394 -13.54 -23.74 13.71
CA THR A 394 -12.26 -23.43 13.02
C THR A 394 -12.21 -23.83 11.54
N LYS A 395 -13.33 -24.28 10.98
CA LYS A 395 -13.44 -24.64 9.57
C LYS A 395 -13.40 -23.41 8.68
N ARG A 396 -12.76 -23.56 7.54
CA ARG A 396 -12.64 -22.53 6.50
C ARG A 396 -13.27 -23.10 5.24
N TYR A 397 -14.15 -22.33 4.62
CA TYR A 397 -14.93 -22.77 3.47
C TYR A 397 -14.60 -21.91 2.25
N THR A 398 -14.55 -22.57 1.09
CA THR A 398 -14.54 -21.91 -0.22
C THR A 398 -15.98 -21.62 -0.66
N ASP A 399 -16.16 -20.86 -1.74
CA ASP A 399 -17.47 -20.61 -2.35
C ASP A 399 -18.18 -21.92 -2.70
N ALA A 400 -17.41 -22.89 -3.26
CA ALA A 400 -17.92 -24.22 -3.59
C ALA A 400 -18.37 -25.01 -2.35
N ASP A 401 -17.60 -24.95 -1.26
CA ASP A 401 -17.97 -25.62 -0.01
C ASP A 401 -19.26 -25.05 0.58
N ILE A 402 -19.43 -23.72 0.56
CA ILE A 402 -20.63 -23.03 1.04
C ILE A 402 -21.85 -23.45 0.21
N MET A 403 -21.70 -23.53 -1.11
CA MET A 403 -22.79 -23.98 -1.99
C MET A 403 -23.15 -25.45 -1.76
N ASN A 404 -22.18 -26.32 -1.55
CA ASN A 404 -22.42 -27.72 -1.23
C ASN A 404 -23.19 -27.87 0.09
N LEU A 405 -22.78 -27.17 1.15
CA LEU A 405 -23.49 -27.15 2.42
C LEU A 405 -24.94 -26.70 2.26
N HIS A 406 -25.18 -25.68 1.45
CA HIS A 406 -26.53 -25.18 1.17
C HIS A 406 -27.38 -26.24 0.43
N GLN A 407 -26.80 -26.94 -0.55
CA GLN A 407 -27.45 -28.02 -1.28
C GLN A 407 -27.78 -29.23 -0.38
N GLU A 408 -26.92 -29.49 0.62
CA GLU A 408 -27.15 -30.52 1.66
C GLU A 408 -28.23 -30.13 2.69
N GLY A 409 -28.81 -28.92 2.57
CA GLY A 409 -29.90 -28.44 3.41
C GLY A 409 -29.47 -27.58 4.60
N CYS A 410 -28.21 -27.21 4.72
CA CYS A 410 -27.74 -26.26 5.72
C CYS A 410 -28.32 -24.86 5.47
N GLN A 411 -28.84 -24.26 6.53
CA GLN A 411 -29.30 -22.86 6.48
C GLN A 411 -28.12 -21.92 6.76
N ILE A 412 -27.86 -21.02 5.85
CA ILE A 412 -26.73 -20.07 5.92
C ILE A 412 -27.27 -18.65 5.95
N TRP A 413 -26.92 -17.91 6.99
CA TRP A 413 -27.41 -16.56 7.24
C TRP A 413 -26.26 -15.59 7.44
N CYS A 414 -26.32 -14.45 6.73
CA CYS A 414 -25.47 -13.30 6.96
C CYS A 414 -26.18 -12.27 7.85
N ILE A 415 -25.43 -11.71 8.78
CA ILE A 415 -25.93 -10.66 9.65
C ILE A 415 -25.11 -9.40 9.40
N SER A 416 -25.76 -8.33 8.97
CA SER A 416 -25.20 -6.99 8.92
C SER A 416 -25.67 -6.14 10.09
N VAL A 417 -24.80 -5.24 10.53
CA VAL A 417 -25.06 -4.37 11.69
C VAL A 417 -24.82 -2.93 11.25
N GLU A 418 -25.77 -2.05 11.56
CA GLU A 418 -25.58 -0.60 11.49
C GLU A 418 -25.94 0.05 12.82
N ASP A 419 -25.32 1.18 13.14
CA ASP A 419 -25.70 2.03 14.24
C ASP A 419 -25.64 3.51 13.85
N ILE A 420 -25.82 4.43 14.81
CA ILE A 420 -25.80 5.88 14.56
C ILE A 420 -24.45 6.41 14.06
N TYR A 421 -23.37 5.63 14.19
CA TYR A 421 -22.01 6.04 13.81
C TYR A 421 -21.57 5.46 12.47
N ALA A 422 -21.96 4.22 12.14
CA ALA A 422 -21.53 3.56 10.91
C ALA A 422 -22.42 2.37 10.50
N ASP A 423 -22.36 2.03 9.21
CA ASP A 423 -22.75 0.72 8.68
C ASP A 423 -21.52 -0.20 8.67
N TYR A 424 -21.57 -1.27 9.45
CA TYR A 424 -20.48 -2.26 9.60
C TYR A 424 -20.53 -3.37 8.55
N GLY A 425 -21.54 -3.36 7.70
CA GLY A 425 -21.77 -4.40 6.70
C GLY A 425 -21.97 -5.79 7.34
N PHE A 426 -21.59 -6.84 6.65
CA PHE A 426 -21.66 -8.20 7.18
C PHE A 426 -20.63 -8.40 8.30
N THR A 427 -21.12 -8.56 9.52
CA THR A 427 -20.33 -8.68 10.75
C THR A 427 -20.39 -10.07 11.38
N ALA A 428 -21.41 -10.85 11.09
CA ALA A 428 -21.54 -12.22 11.59
C ALA A 428 -22.14 -13.15 10.54
N LEU A 429 -21.85 -14.45 10.71
CA LEU A 429 -22.27 -15.53 9.84
C LEU A 429 -22.76 -16.69 10.70
N ILE A 430 -23.87 -17.30 10.32
CA ILE A 430 -24.41 -18.52 10.90
C ILE A 430 -24.50 -19.57 9.79
N ILE A 431 -23.86 -20.71 10.02
CA ILE A 431 -23.91 -21.90 9.15
C ILE A 431 -24.42 -23.07 9.94
#